data_7437b2c24b8a87b6cfc7b0266480880f
#
_entry.id   7437b2c24b8a87b6cfc7b0266480880f
#
_cell.length_a   1.000
_cell.length_b   1.000
_cell.length_c   1.000
_cell.angle_alpha   90.00
_cell.angle_beta   90.00
_cell.angle_gamma   90.00
#
_symmetry.space_group_name_H-M   'P 1'
#
loop_
_entity.id
_entity.type
_entity.pdbx_description
1 polymer ?
#
loop_
_entity_poly.entity_id
_entity_poly.type
_entity_poly.pdbx_seq_one_letter_code
_entity_poly.pdbx_strand_id
1 'polypeptide(L)'
;MRRINMHSIIIDRTKRLGEEPKTGHNRWHPDILPILEVNPGDEVILQTRDCLDGQLNPESTESAFSSIDAGAVHPLTGPVMIKGASPGDLLEVEFLDIQPEPWGFSAIMPGMGFLRDIFTDPFMVHWNIKDNWATSSQIPQVKLPAAAFMGVSGVAPSKSQLDLYNHRELELIKRGGEALPPNPAGSVPNSGLPSSEGLRTLPPRENGGNLDIKQLTKGAKLFLPVSVEGALFSTGDAHFTQGDGEVCVMGVEMSATVSLRFKVIKDAARKHNIVWPRFSRDGYYASPEWAVPKRFIATTGMPITPDGKNDGENLTLAARNALLHMIELLTERGLTREQAYIICSVAVDLKIGNVVDVPNYVVSAVLPEDIFQ
;
A
#
# COMPACT_ATOMS: atom_id res chain seq x y z
N MET A 1 -11.51 -33.36 -13.14
CA MET A 1 -10.93 -32.02 -12.89
C MET A 1 -12.06 -31.00 -12.98
N ARG A 2 -12.23 -30.16 -11.96
CA ARG A 2 -13.18 -29.04 -12.04
C ARG A 2 -12.67 -28.06 -13.12
N ARG A 3 -13.56 -27.57 -13.99
CA ARG A 3 -13.20 -26.54 -14.97
C ARG A 3 -12.92 -25.26 -14.20
N ILE A 4 -11.76 -24.65 -14.38
CA ILE A 4 -11.42 -23.32 -13.87
C ILE A 4 -12.16 -22.30 -14.73
N ASN A 5 -12.98 -21.46 -14.11
CA ASN A 5 -13.62 -20.36 -14.83
C ASN A 5 -12.78 -19.10 -14.63
N MET A 6 -12.84 -18.22 -15.61
CA MET A 6 -12.21 -16.89 -15.59
C MET A 6 -13.30 -15.83 -15.48
N HIS A 7 -13.12 -14.90 -14.56
CA HIS A 7 -14.03 -13.79 -14.30
C HIS A 7 -13.25 -12.48 -14.34
N SER A 8 -13.92 -11.37 -14.63
CA SER A 8 -13.22 -10.09 -14.67
C SER A 8 -14.11 -8.92 -14.25
N ILE A 9 -13.48 -7.90 -13.66
CA ILE A 9 -14.01 -6.55 -13.53
C ILE A 9 -13.10 -5.64 -14.33
N ILE A 10 -13.63 -5.08 -15.39
CA ILE A 10 -12.94 -4.19 -16.32
C ILE A 10 -13.43 -2.76 -16.05
N ILE A 11 -12.52 -1.81 -16.04
CA ILE A 11 -12.83 -0.40 -15.81
C ILE A 11 -12.45 0.46 -17.01
N ASP A 12 -13.07 1.60 -17.13
CA ASP A 12 -12.61 2.68 -18.01
C ASP A 12 -11.66 3.59 -17.22
N ARG A 13 -10.35 3.45 -17.46
CA ARG A 13 -9.32 4.23 -16.74
C ARG A 13 -9.34 5.73 -17.03
N THR A 14 -10.14 6.17 -17.99
CA THR A 14 -10.37 7.60 -18.24
C THR A 14 -11.43 8.19 -17.32
N LYS A 15 -12.13 7.35 -16.54
CA LYS A 15 -13.18 7.72 -15.60
C LYS A 15 -12.74 7.50 -14.17
N ARG A 16 -13.17 8.38 -13.28
CA ARG A 16 -13.06 8.19 -11.84
C ARG A 16 -14.05 7.15 -11.33
N LEU A 17 -13.82 6.60 -10.18
CA LEU A 17 -14.69 5.61 -9.54
C LEU A 17 -16.13 6.15 -9.37
N GLY A 18 -16.30 7.42 -9.02
CA GLY A 18 -17.62 8.06 -8.88
C GLY A 18 -18.44 8.10 -10.18
N GLU A 19 -17.77 8.04 -11.35
CA GLU A 19 -18.41 7.96 -12.68
C GLU A 19 -18.73 6.51 -13.09
N GLU A 20 -18.08 5.54 -12.45
CA GLU A 20 -18.32 4.10 -12.65
C GLU A 20 -18.54 3.35 -11.32
N PRO A 21 -19.53 3.76 -10.49
CA PRO A 21 -19.69 3.23 -9.12
C PRO A 21 -20.03 1.74 -9.05
N LYS A 22 -20.29 1.10 -10.21
CA LYS A 22 -20.53 -0.35 -10.31
C LYS A 22 -19.24 -1.17 -10.49
N THR A 23 -18.07 -0.54 -10.49
CA THR A 23 -16.78 -1.22 -10.65
C THR A 23 -16.01 -1.34 -9.34
N GLY A 24 -16.43 -0.63 -8.29
CA GLY A 24 -15.69 -0.61 -7.04
C GLY A 24 -16.29 0.26 -5.95
N HIS A 25 -15.47 0.52 -4.95
CA HIS A 25 -15.81 1.36 -3.79
C HIS A 25 -14.53 1.98 -3.21
N ASN A 26 -14.69 2.96 -2.31
CA ASN A 26 -13.57 3.55 -1.55
C ASN A 26 -13.87 3.64 -0.04
N ARG A 27 -14.69 2.72 0.45
CA ARG A 27 -15.01 2.57 1.88
C ARG A 27 -15.06 1.09 2.23
N TRP A 28 -14.60 0.72 3.42
CA TRP A 28 -14.82 -0.63 3.95
C TRP A 28 -16.12 -0.67 4.73
N HIS A 29 -17.08 -1.46 4.24
CA HIS A 29 -18.38 -1.65 4.90
C HIS A 29 -19.01 -3.00 4.48
N PRO A 30 -19.61 -3.76 5.41
CA PRO A 30 -20.19 -5.08 5.10
C PRO A 30 -21.40 -5.02 4.16
N ASP A 31 -22.11 -3.89 4.08
CA ASP A 31 -23.29 -3.72 3.26
C ASP A 31 -22.99 -3.25 1.82
N ILE A 32 -21.72 -3.12 1.44
CA ILE A 32 -21.37 -2.89 0.03
C ILE A 32 -21.61 -4.19 -0.74
N LEU A 33 -22.52 -4.13 -1.70
CA LEU A 33 -22.91 -5.31 -2.47
C LEU A 33 -21.75 -5.81 -3.35
N PRO A 34 -21.58 -7.14 -3.46
CA PRO A 34 -20.56 -7.69 -4.35
C PRO A 34 -20.90 -7.40 -5.82
N ILE A 35 -19.87 -7.09 -6.59
CA ILE A 35 -19.96 -6.86 -8.03
C ILE A 35 -19.81 -8.20 -8.77
N LEU A 36 -19.08 -9.12 -8.19
CA LEU A 36 -18.77 -10.42 -8.78
C LEU A 36 -18.87 -11.52 -7.72
N GLU A 37 -19.41 -12.67 -8.11
CA GLU A 37 -19.44 -13.89 -7.29
C GLU A 37 -18.63 -14.99 -7.96
N VAL A 38 -17.69 -15.60 -7.23
CA VAL A 38 -16.80 -16.63 -7.75
C VAL A 38 -16.74 -17.85 -6.85
N ASN A 39 -16.34 -18.98 -7.41
CA ASN A 39 -16.03 -20.15 -6.58
C ASN A 39 -14.54 -20.14 -6.21
N PRO A 40 -14.16 -20.70 -5.04
CA PRO A 40 -12.77 -20.97 -4.74
C PRO A 40 -12.09 -21.77 -5.87
N GLY A 41 -10.91 -21.32 -6.29
CA GLY A 41 -10.14 -21.90 -7.39
C GLY A 41 -10.41 -21.29 -8.77
N ASP A 42 -11.45 -20.50 -8.96
CA ASP A 42 -11.63 -19.72 -10.19
C ASP A 42 -10.57 -18.60 -10.27
N GLU A 43 -10.24 -18.16 -11.48
CA GLU A 43 -9.34 -17.03 -11.73
C GLU A 43 -10.13 -15.74 -11.91
N VAL A 44 -9.63 -14.66 -11.30
CA VAL A 44 -10.28 -13.36 -11.31
C VAL A 44 -9.30 -12.30 -11.77
N ILE A 45 -9.69 -11.54 -12.80
CA ILE A 45 -8.92 -10.42 -13.33
C ILE A 45 -9.59 -9.13 -12.90
N LEU A 46 -8.87 -8.28 -12.20
CA LEU A 46 -9.35 -6.97 -11.75
C LEU A 46 -8.46 -5.88 -12.34
N GLN A 47 -9.07 -4.93 -13.06
CA GLN A 47 -8.40 -3.70 -13.43
C GLN A 47 -8.57 -2.67 -12.31
N THR A 48 -7.50 -1.98 -11.92
CA THR A 48 -7.50 -1.00 -10.84
C THR A 48 -7.08 0.37 -11.33
N ARG A 49 -7.63 1.41 -10.71
CA ARG A 49 -7.16 2.79 -10.81
C ARG A 49 -5.94 2.98 -9.91
N ASP A 50 -5.19 4.03 -10.15
CA ASP A 50 -4.14 4.48 -9.22
C ASP A 50 -4.73 4.95 -7.88
N CYS A 51 -3.89 5.16 -6.88
CA CYS A 51 -4.28 5.53 -5.51
C CYS A 51 -5.13 6.80 -5.45
N LEU A 52 -4.94 7.74 -6.36
CA LEU A 52 -5.65 9.03 -6.40
C LEU A 52 -6.87 9.05 -7.32
N ASP A 53 -7.33 7.90 -7.83
CA ASP A 53 -8.52 7.78 -8.69
C ASP A 53 -8.39 8.56 -10.02
N GLY A 54 -7.21 8.55 -10.64
CA GLY A 54 -6.95 9.25 -11.90
C GLY A 54 -7.00 10.78 -11.79
N GLN A 55 -6.77 11.33 -10.60
CA GLN A 55 -6.73 12.78 -10.41
C GLN A 55 -5.44 13.43 -10.92
N LEU A 56 -4.40 12.60 -11.13
CA LEU A 56 -3.15 13.00 -11.77
C LEU A 56 -2.99 12.30 -13.12
N ASN A 57 -2.21 12.90 -14.00
CA ASN A 57 -1.87 12.40 -15.32
C ASN A 57 -0.41 12.77 -15.67
N PRO A 58 0.17 12.29 -16.79
CA PRO A 58 1.56 12.58 -17.15
C PRO A 58 1.92 14.05 -17.31
N GLU A 59 0.95 14.94 -17.50
CA GLU A 59 1.15 16.40 -17.65
C GLU A 59 0.95 17.15 -16.32
N SER A 60 0.52 16.47 -15.25
CA SER A 60 0.30 17.09 -13.94
C SER A 60 1.60 17.61 -13.33
N THR A 61 1.49 18.71 -12.60
CA THR A 61 2.59 19.30 -11.82
C THR A 61 2.18 19.35 -10.33
N GLU A 62 3.09 19.78 -9.48
CA GLU A 62 2.84 19.92 -8.04
C GLU A 62 1.62 20.81 -7.72
N SER A 63 1.27 21.72 -8.60
CA SER A 63 0.07 22.58 -8.44
C SER A 63 -1.24 21.78 -8.40
N ALA A 64 -1.27 20.60 -9.00
CA ALA A 64 -2.45 19.73 -9.00
C ALA A 64 -2.81 19.23 -7.59
N PHE A 65 -1.86 19.16 -6.66
CA PHE A 65 -2.12 18.66 -5.29
C PHE A 65 -3.14 19.51 -4.53
N SER A 66 -3.24 20.80 -4.81
CA SER A 66 -4.23 21.68 -4.18
C SER A 66 -5.68 21.35 -4.54
N SER A 67 -5.91 20.59 -5.61
CA SER A 67 -7.23 20.20 -6.11
C SER A 67 -7.56 18.71 -5.90
N ILE A 68 -6.67 17.94 -5.26
CA ILE A 68 -6.92 16.52 -4.98
C ILE A 68 -8.09 16.36 -4.01
N ASP A 69 -9.11 15.61 -4.43
CA ASP A 69 -10.16 15.12 -3.53
C ASP A 69 -9.62 13.92 -2.72
N ALA A 70 -9.15 14.20 -1.51
CA ALA A 70 -8.71 13.15 -0.58
C ALA A 70 -9.84 12.21 -0.15
N GLY A 71 -11.11 12.58 -0.38
CA GLY A 71 -12.29 11.75 -0.12
C GLY A 71 -12.40 10.54 -1.08
N ALA A 72 -11.80 10.65 -2.28
CA ALA A 72 -11.79 9.59 -3.30
C ALA A 72 -10.75 8.49 -3.03
N VAL A 73 -9.76 8.72 -2.17
CA VAL A 73 -8.63 7.83 -1.88
C VAL A 73 -9.04 6.68 -0.94
N HIS A 74 -8.70 5.41 -1.19
CA HIS A 74 -8.21 4.79 -2.42
C HIS A 74 -9.40 4.17 -3.15
N PRO A 75 -9.47 4.26 -4.47
CA PRO A 75 -10.46 3.54 -5.26
C PRO A 75 -10.09 2.05 -5.28
N LEU A 76 -11.01 1.18 -4.86
CA LEU A 76 -10.83 -0.27 -4.86
C LEU A 76 -11.76 -0.92 -5.88
N THR A 77 -11.26 -1.88 -6.62
CA THR A 77 -12.05 -2.73 -7.51
C THR A 77 -12.58 -3.94 -6.73
N GLY A 78 -13.88 -4.16 -6.80
CA GLY A 78 -14.62 -5.15 -6.02
C GLY A 78 -15.86 -4.52 -5.36
N PRO A 79 -16.52 -5.20 -4.40
CA PRO A 79 -16.11 -6.45 -3.77
C PRO A 79 -16.34 -7.69 -4.65
N VAL A 80 -15.47 -8.67 -4.50
CA VAL A 80 -15.64 -10.03 -5.03
C VAL A 80 -16.13 -10.93 -3.89
N MET A 81 -17.28 -11.57 -4.07
CA MET A 81 -17.83 -12.56 -3.15
C MET A 81 -17.26 -13.94 -3.46
N ILE A 82 -16.62 -14.55 -2.50
CA ILE A 82 -16.08 -15.91 -2.61
C ILE A 82 -17.08 -16.90 -2.01
N LYS A 83 -17.72 -17.72 -2.86
CA LYS A 83 -18.78 -18.67 -2.44
C LYS A 83 -18.26 -19.65 -1.38
N GLY A 84 -19.03 -19.76 -0.31
CA GLY A 84 -18.74 -20.66 0.81
C GLY A 84 -17.69 -20.13 1.80
N ALA A 85 -17.19 -18.92 1.65
CA ALA A 85 -16.42 -18.25 2.71
C ALA A 85 -17.38 -17.76 3.79
N SER A 86 -17.07 -18.01 5.05
CA SER A 86 -17.91 -17.69 6.22
C SER A 86 -17.07 -17.13 7.37
N PRO A 87 -17.67 -16.38 8.30
CA PRO A 87 -16.94 -15.84 9.45
C PRO A 87 -16.18 -16.92 10.27
N GLY A 88 -14.88 -16.69 10.47
CA GLY A 88 -13.96 -17.62 11.13
C GLY A 88 -13.10 -18.43 10.15
N ASP A 89 -13.41 -18.42 8.87
CA ASP A 89 -12.53 -18.96 7.82
C ASP A 89 -11.31 -18.05 7.61
N LEU A 90 -10.31 -18.57 6.91
CA LEU A 90 -9.17 -17.82 6.42
C LEU A 90 -9.22 -17.80 4.89
N LEU A 91 -9.24 -16.62 4.28
CA LEU A 91 -9.17 -16.46 2.83
C LEU A 91 -7.71 -16.39 2.40
N GLU A 92 -7.27 -17.35 1.59
CA GLU A 92 -6.01 -17.29 0.86
C GLU A 92 -6.25 -16.60 -0.49
N VAL A 93 -5.51 -15.52 -0.75
CA VAL A 93 -5.50 -14.75 -1.99
C VAL A 93 -4.15 -14.94 -2.65
N GLU A 94 -4.09 -15.64 -3.78
CA GLU A 94 -2.88 -15.84 -4.56
C GLU A 94 -2.79 -14.82 -5.68
N PHE A 95 -1.68 -14.04 -5.73
CA PHE A 95 -1.41 -13.09 -6.80
C PHE A 95 -0.76 -13.81 -7.98
N LEU A 96 -1.54 -14.11 -9.01
CA LEU A 96 -1.08 -14.87 -10.18
C LEU A 96 -0.26 -14.02 -11.13
N ASP A 97 -0.65 -12.75 -11.31
CA ASP A 97 0.04 -11.77 -12.14
C ASP A 97 -0.37 -10.35 -11.75
N ILE A 98 0.54 -9.40 -11.96
CA ILE A 98 0.27 -7.97 -11.76
C ILE A 98 0.94 -7.21 -12.91
N GLN A 99 0.12 -6.68 -13.81
CA GLN A 99 0.57 -6.00 -15.02
C GLN A 99 0.46 -4.48 -14.82
N PRO A 100 1.59 -3.75 -14.84
CA PRO A 100 1.60 -2.30 -14.69
C PRO A 100 1.07 -1.60 -15.93
N GLU A 101 0.49 -0.42 -15.75
CA GLU A 101 0.31 0.56 -16.83
C GLU A 101 1.64 1.29 -17.12
N PRO A 102 1.79 1.92 -18.30
CA PRO A 102 3.08 2.45 -18.76
C PRO A 102 3.54 3.74 -18.05
N TRP A 103 2.74 4.28 -17.15
CA TRP A 103 3.03 5.49 -16.39
C TRP A 103 2.75 5.29 -14.90
N GLY A 104 3.59 5.93 -14.08
CA GLY A 104 3.41 6.02 -12.64
C GLY A 104 3.96 7.34 -12.10
N PHE A 105 3.73 7.58 -10.83
CA PHE A 105 4.22 8.77 -10.15
C PHE A 105 4.61 8.46 -8.70
N SER A 106 5.41 9.35 -8.12
CA SER A 106 5.69 9.40 -6.68
C SER A 106 5.66 10.85 -6.24
N ALA A 107 5.19 11.13 -5.03
CA ALA A 107 5.08 12.51 -4.59
C ALA A 107 5.37 12.70 -3.09
N ILE A 108 5.91 13.86 -2.77
CA ILE A 108 5.90 14.42 -1.42
C ILE A 108 4.64 15.28 -1.32
N MET A 109 3.71 14.88 -0.47
CA MET A 109 2.48 15.62 -0.22
C MET A 109 2.59 16.38 1.10
N PRO A 110 2.35 17.70 1.13
CA PRO A 110 2.41 18.50 2.35
C PRO A 110 1.56 17.92 3.48
N GLY A 111 2.16 17.77 4.67
CA GLY A 111 1.50 17.21 5.85
C GLY A 111 1.43 15.70 5.89
N MET A 112 1.93 14.99 4.90
CA MET A 112 1.96 13.52 4.83
C MET A 112 3.39 12.97 4.80
N GLY A 113 3.56 11.68 5.03
CA GLY A 113 4.85 11.00 5.04
C GLY A 113 5.56 11.01 6.39
N PHE A 114 6.60 10.21 6.50
CA PHE A 114 7.34 9.97 7.75
C PHE A 114 8.18 11.19 8.20
N LEU A 115 8.60 12.02 7.23
CA LEU A 115 9.35 13.26 7.46
C LEU A 115 8.54 14.51 7.10
N ARG A 116 7.20 14.50 7.30
CA ARG A 116 6.28 15.58 6.95
C ARG A 116 6.55 16.92 7.63
N ASP A 117 7.29 16.89 8.74
CA ASP A 117 7.75 18.07 9.47
C ASP A 117 8.98 18.74 8.84
N ILE A 118 9.68 18.03 7.96
CA ILE A 118 10.90 18.49 7.27
C ILE A 118 10.60 18.82 5.80
N PHE A 119 9.83 17.97 5.14
CA PHE A 119 9.44 18.13 3.74
C PHE A 119 8.03 18.70 3.66
N THR A 120 7.94 20.02 3.68
CA THR A 120 6.67 20.78 3.76
C THR A 120 6.17 21.26 2.40
N ASP A 121 7.03 21.28 1.39
CA ASP A 121 6.69 21.69 0.03
C ASP A 121 6.36 20.49 -0.85
N PRO A 122 5.38 20.61 -1.76
CA PRO A 122 5.03 19.53 -2.67
C PRO A 122 6.16 19.28 -3.68
N PHE A 123 6.38 18.00 -4.00
CA PHE A 123 7.31 17.59 -5.05
C PHE A 123 6.78 16.35 -5.73
N MET A 124 6.90 16.25 -7.05
CA MET A 124 6.39 15.12 -7.82
C MET A 124 7.43 14.60 -8.81
N VAL A 125 7.49 13.28 -8.94
CA VAL A 125 8.30 12.58 -9.93
C VAL A 125 7.40 11.73 -10.80
N HIS A 126 7.50 11.88 -12.12
CA HIS A 126 6.85 11.02 -13.10
C HIS A 126 7.77 9.87 -13.49
N TRP A 127 7.21 8.66 -13.55
CA TRP A 127 7.91 7.47 -13.95
C TRP A 127 7.36 6.92 -15.27
N ASN A 128 8.26 6.70 -16.23
CA ASN A 128 7.96 5.92 -17.43
C ASN A 128 8.24 4.45 -17.16
N ILE A 129 7.21 3.63 -17.24
CA ILE A 129 7.25 2.19 -16.95
C ILE A 129 7.30 1.42 -18.26
N LYS A 130 8.42 0.75 -18.51
CA LYS A 130 8.63 -0.02 -19.73
C LYS A 130 9.65 -1.14 -19.51
N ASP A 131 9.41 -2.31 -20.11
CA ASP A 131 10.35 -3.44 -20.15
C ASP A 131 10.85 -3.86 -18.74
N ASN A 132 9.95 -3.91 -17.76
CA ASN A 132 10.23 -4.19 -16.35
C ASN A 132 11.09 -3.15 -15.62
N TRP A 133 11.10 -1.92 -16.09
CA TRP A 133 11.84 -0.82 -15.48
C TRP A 133 10.98 0.44 -15.37
N ALA A 134 11.19 1.19 -14.29
CA ALA A 134 10.71 2.56 -14.18
C ALA A 134 11.90 3.53 -14.25
N THR A 135 11.77 4.55 -15.10
CA THR A 135 12.78 5.61 -15.32
C THR A 135 12.10 6.97 -15.28
N SER A 136 12.86 8.01 -14.92
CA SER A 136 12.37 9.38 -14.88
C SER A 136 13.39 10.34 -15.47
N SER A 137 12.92 11.31 -16.27
CA SER A 137 13.76 12.41 -16.73
C SER A 137 14.13 13.38 -15.61
N GLN A 138 13.38 13.38 -14.50
CA GLN A 138 13.65 14.21 -13.33
C GLN A 138 14.77 13.62 -12.44
N ILE A 139 15.01 12.29 -12.53
CA ILE A 139 16.08 11.58 -11.80
C ILE A 139 16.77 10.62 -12.78
N PRO A 140 17.48 11.14 -13.81
CA PRO A 140 17.95 10.34 -14.94
C PRO A 140 19.03 9.30 -14.57
N GLN A 141 19.70 9.46 -13.44
CA GLN A 141 20.72 8.53 -12.95
C GLN A 141 20.12 7.28 -12.29
N VAL A 142 18.80 7.20 -12.11
CA VAL A 142 18.13 6.10 -11.42
C VAL A 142 17.24 5.29 -12.37
N LYS A 143 17.29 3.97 -12.21
CA LYS A 143 16.46 3.01 -12.90
C LYS A 143 15.96 1.96 -11.91
N LEU A 144 14.65 1.89 -11.71
CA LEU A 144 14.03 1.03 -10.73
C LEU A 144 13.51 -0.26 -11.38
N PRO A 145 13.87 -1.45 -10.89
CA PRO A 145 13.37 -2.71 -11.42
C PRO A 145 11.93 -3.00 -10.97
N ALA A 146 11.22 -3.78 -11.78
CA ALA A 146 9.85 -4.19 -11.47
C ALA A 146 9.78 -5.10 -10.23
N ALA A 147 8.92 -4.73 -9.31
CA ALA A 147 8.49 -5.53 -8.17
C ALA A 147 7.03 -5.19 -7.85
N ALA A 148 6.17 -5.26 -8.87
CA ALA A 148 4.79 -4.79 -8.81
C ALA A 148 3.96 -5.57 -7.78
N PHE A 149 3.18 -4.85 -6.98
CA PHE A 149 2.28 -5.40 -5.98
C PHE A 149 1.05 -4.51 -5.79
N MET A 150 0.06 -5.01 -5.03
CA MET A 150 -1.14 -4.26 -4.67
C MET A 150 -1.00 -3.75 -3.24
N GLY A 151 -0.92 -2.43 -3.05
CA GLY A 151 -0.80 -1.79 -1.74
C GLY A 151 -2.03 -2.05 -0.88
N VAL A 152 -3.23 -1.89 -1.47
CA VAL A 152 -4.49 -2.20 -0.79
C VAL A 152 -5.03 -3.56 -1.22
N SER A 153 -5.18 -4.47 -0.26
CA SER A 153 -5.87 -5.76 -0.43
C SER A 153 -6.54 -6.16 0.88
N GLY A 154 -7.86 -6.37 0.86
CA GLY A 154 -8.60 -6.66 2.08
C GLY A 154 -9.97 -7.27 1.85
N VAL A 155 -10.62 -7.64 2.95
CA VAL A 155 -11.98 -8.17 3.01
C VAL A 155 -12.89 -7.22 3.80
N ALA A 156 -14.19 -7.31 3.63
CA ALA A 156 -15.11 -6.48 4.41
C ALA A 156 -15.04 -6.82 5.90
N PRO A 157 -14.96 -5.83 6.80
CA PRO A 157 -15.10 -6.05 8.23
C PRO A 157 -16.56 -6.42 8.55
N SER A 158 -16.79 -7.12 9.66
CA SER A 158 -18.14 -7.25 10.23
C SER A 158 -18.60 -5.90 10.82
N LYS A 159 -19.91 -5.78 11.08
CA LYS A 159 -20.45 -4.58 11.72
C LYS A 159 -19.81 -4.31 13.08
N SER A 160 -19.61 -5.34 13.89
CA SER A 160 -18.96 -5.20 15.20
C SER A 160 -17.49 -4.78 15.10
N GLN A 161 -16.76 -5.23 14.07
CA GLN A 161 -15.39 -4.77 13.82
C GLN A 161 -15.38 -3.31 13.35
N LEU A 162 -16.30 -2.92 12.48
CA LEU A 162 -16.44 -1.54 12.02
C LEU A 162 -16.66 -0.60 13.20
N ASP A 163 -17.58 -0.94 14.12
CA ASP A 163 -17.86 -0.16 15.33
C ASP A 163 -16.63 -0.11 16.26
N LEU A 164 -15.91 -1.23 16.44
CA LEU A 164 -14.69 -1.31 17.24
C LEU A 164 -13.57 -0.42 16.66
N TYR A 165 -13.34 -0.49 15.33
CA TYR A 165 -12.29 0.29 14.67
C TYR A 165 -12.60 1.79 14.76
N ASN A 166 -13.82 2.20 14.48
CA ASN A 166 -14.25 3.58 14.63
C ASN A 166 -14.06 4.08 16.07
N HIS A 167 -14.49 3.28 17.05
CA HIS A 167 -14.36 3.65 18.45
C HIS A 167 -12.89 3.87 18.87
N ARG A 168 -12.00 2.90 18.59
CA ARG A 168 -10.59 3.01 18.99
C ARG A 168 -9.84 4.14 18.28
N GLU A 169 -10.18 4.44 17.01
CA GLU A 169 -9.58 5.54 16.25
C GLU A 169 -10.06 6.91 16.79
N LEU A 170 -11.35 7.03 17.15
CA LEU A 170 -11.85 8.23 17.83
C LEU A 170 -11.22 8.44 19.22
N GLU A 171 -10.98 7.37 19.98
CA GLU A 171 -10.27 7.45 21.26
C GLU A 171 -8.80 7.86 21.06
N LEU A 172 -8.17 7.45 19.97
CA LEU A 172 -6.82 7.89 19.62
C LEU A 172 -6.79 9.40 19.34
N ILE A 173 -7.75 9.93 18.55
CA ILE A 173 -7.87 11.36 18.27
C ILE A 173 -8.04 12.15 19.59
N LYS A 174 -8.89 11.70 20.51
CA LYS A 174 -9.10 12.36 21.81
C LYS A 174 -7.81 12.46 22.66
N ARG A 175 -6.85 11.57 22.42
CA ARG A 175 -5.53 11.58 23.08
C ARG A 175 -4.46 12.35 22.30
N GLY A 176 -4.84 13.05 21.22
CA GLY A 176 -3.93 13.84 20.39
C GLY A 176 -3.21 13.06 19.30
N GLY A 177 -3.62 11.80 19.03
CA GLY A 177 -3.12 11.04 17.90
C GLY A 177 -3.87 11.36 16.60
N GLU A 178 -3.38 10.84 15.48
CA GLU A 178 -3.95 11.04 14.15
C GLU A 178 -4.75 9.82 13.73
N ALA A 179 -5.94 10.01 13.19
CA ALA A 179 -6.75 8.99 12.53
C ALA A 179 -7.68 9.63 11.50
N LEU A 180 -8.25 8.80 10.63
CA LEU A 180 -9.16 9.21 9.56
C LEU A 180 -10.56 8.61 9.81
N PRO A 181 -11.41 9.29 10.59
CA PRO A 181 -12.77 8.80 10.86
C PRO A 181 -13.61 8.75 9.58
N PRO A 182 -14.74 8.03 9.59
CA PRO A 182 -15.69 8.02 8.50
C PRO A 182 -16.07 9.43 8.07
N ASN A 183 -16.12 9.64 6.75
CA ASN A 183 -16.52 10.91 6.14
C ASN A 183 -17.24 10.59 4.82
N PRO A 184 -18.47 11.08 4.61
CA PRO A 184 -19.22 10.84 3.39
C PRO A 184 -18.68 11.60 2.16
N ALA A 185 -17.86 12.63 2.35
CA ALA A 185 -17.28 13.38 1.22
C ALA A 185 -16.43 12.46 0.34
N GLY A 186 -16.65 12.49 -0.96
CA GLY A 186 -15.95 11.67 -1.95
C GLY A 186 -16.22 10.16 -1.85
N SER A 187 -17.17 9.71 -0.99
CA SER A 187 -17.44 8.27 -0.83
C SER A 187 -18.14 7.66 -2.05
N VAL A 188 -17.76 6.42 -2.35
CA VAL A 188 -18.45 5.53 -3.29
C VAL A 188 -18.67 4.19 -2.57
N PRO A 189 -19.91 3.76 -2.33
CA PRO A 189 -21.20 4.45 -2.61
C PRO A 189 -21.32 5.81 -1.91
N ASN A 190 -22.04 6.74 -2.53
CA ASN A 190 -22.21 8.11 -2.04
C ASN A 190 -23.45 8.31 -1.14
N SER A 191 -24.07 7.23 -0.70
CA SER A 191 -25.29 7.25 0.11
C SER A 191 -25.41 6.00 0.99
N GLY A 192 -26.29 6.04 1.97
CA GLY A 192 -26.54 4.95 2.91
C GLY A 192 -25.43 4.78 3.96
N LEU A 193 -25.53 3.68 4.70
CA LEU A 193 -24.54 3.37 5.77
C LEU A 193 -23.10 3.26 5.25
N PRO A 194 -22.81 2.68 4.08
CA PRO A 194 -21.45 2.66 3.56
C PRO A 194 -20.82 4.06 3.39
N SER A 195 -21.62 5.08 3.06
CA SER A 195 -21.16 6.46 2.95
C SER A 195 -20.93 7.10 4.31
N SER A 196 -21.89 6.96 5.24
CA SER A 196 -21.89 7.69 6.51
C SER A 196 -20.96 7.10 7.59
N GLU A 197 -20.79 5.77 7.61
CA GLU A 197 -20.01 5.07 8.64
C GLU A 197 -18.90 4.15 8.09
N GLY A 198 -18.81 4.03 6.76
CA GLY A 198 -17.78 3.24 6.10
C GLY A 198 -16.38 3.76 6.41
N LEU A 199 -15.48 2.83 6.75
CA LEU A 199 -14.09 3.15 7.08
C LEU A 199 -13.33 3.63 5.85
N ARG A 200 -12.51 4.65 6.03
CA ARG A 200 -11.57 5.10 4.99
C ARG A 200 -10.57 3.98 4.66
N THR A 201 -10.16 3.91 3.41
CA THR A 201 -9.27 2.86 2.89
C THR A 201 -7.79 3.11 3.20
N LEU A 202 -7.41 4.34 3.54
CA LEU A 202 -6.02 4.72 3.81
C LEU A 202 -5.40 3.95 4.99
N PRO A 203 -6.01 3.84 6.19
CA PRO A 203 -5.40 3.06 7.27
C PRO A 203 -5.58 1.55 7.07
N PRO A 204 -4.52 0.73 7.23
CA PRO A 204 -4.66 -0.73 7.34
C PRO A 204 -5.31 -1.12 8.66
N ARG A 205 -6.00 -2.27 8.68
CA ARG A 205 -6.63 -2.83 9.86
C ARG A 205 -6.59 -4.36 9.82
N GLU A 206 -7.25 -5.02 10.79
CA GLU A 206 -7.27 -6.49 10.90
C GLU A 206 -7.87 -7.19 9.67
N ASN A 207 -8.75 -6.51 8.96
CA ASN A 207 -9.35 -7.01 7.71
C ASN A 207 -8.42 -6.88 6.47
N GLY A 208 -7.17 -6.43 6.65
CA GLY A 208 -6.25 -6.05 5.57
C GLY A 208 -6.39 -4.57 5.23
N GLY A 209 -6.54 -4.27 3.97
CA GLY A 209 -6.61 -2.90 3.44
C GLY A 209 -5.25 -2.42 2.95
N ASN A 210 -4.86 -1.22 3.32
CA ASN A 210 -3.62 -0.57 2.88
C ASN A 210 -2.40 -1.12 3.65
N LEU A 211 -1.91 -2.27 3.21
CA LEU A 211 -0.83 -3.01 3.88
C LEU A 211 0.56 -2.56 3.43
N ASP A 212 0.69 -2.12 2.18
CA ASP A 212 1.93 -1.64 1.54
C ASP A 212 3.13 -2.58 1.76
N ILE A 213 2.85 -3.88 1.66
CA ILE A 213 3.84 -4.94 1.82
C ILE A 213 4.43 -5.28 0.45
N LYS A 214 5.59 -4.74 0.14
CA LYS A 214 6.25 -4.90 -1.17
C LYS A 214 6.53 -6.36 -1.57
N GLN A 215 6.52 -7.31 -0.63
CA GLN A 215 6.71 -8.73 -0.92
C GLN A 215 5.46 -9.41 -1.51
N LEU A 216 4.30 -8.72 -1.57
CA LEU A 216 3.04 -9.24 -2.13
C LEU A 216 2.99 -9.20 -3.67
N THR A 217 4.11 -9.40 -4.31
CA THR A 217 4.24 -9.48 -5.77
C THR A 217 3.66 -10.77 -6.34
N LYS A 218 3.67 -10.91 -7.66
CA LYS A 218 3.30 -12.14 -8.38
C LYS A 218 3.89 -13.39 -7.71
N GLY A 219 3.06 -14.39 -7.43
CA GLY A 219 3.40 -15.65 -6.74
C GLY A 219 3.28 -15.60 -5.21
N ALA A 220 3.00 -14.43 -4.62
CA ALA A 220 2.72 -14.34 -3.20
C ALA A 220 1.30 -14.79 -2.87
N LYS A 221 1.10 -15.17 -1.61
CA LYS A 221 -0.20 -15.52 -1.02
C LYS A 221 -0.44 -14.65 0.20
N LEU A 222 -1.56 -13.94 0.20
CA LEU A 222 -2.06 -13.18 1.34
C LEU A 222 -3.18 -13.96 2.02
N PHE A 223 -3.15 -14.03 3.35
CA PHE A 223 -4.14 -14.72 4.16
C PHE A 223 -4.89 -13.71 5.02
N LEU A 224 -6.20 -13.61 4.82
CA LEU A 224 -7.07 -12.64 5.47
C LEU A 224 -8.12 -13.35 6.33
N PRO A 225 -8.33 -12.97 7.61
CA PRO A 225 -9.40 -13.52 8.43
C PRO A 225 -10.76 -13.05 7.90
N VAL A 226 -11.67 -13.99 7.68
CA VAL A 226 -13.02 -13.74 7.14
C VAL A 226 -13.95 -13.36 8.29
N SER A 227 -14.66 -12.23 8.15
CA SER A 227 -15.58 -11.71 9.16
C SER A 227 -17.03 -11.59 8.69
N VAL A 228 -17.29 -11.72 7.38
CA VAL A 228 -18.61 -11.70 6.77
C VAL A 228 -18.77 -12.83 5.75
N GLU A 229 -20.02 -13.20 5.44
CA GLU A 229 -20.29 -14.17 4.37
C GLU A 229 -19.70 -13.70 3.04
N GLY A 230 -19.04 -14.63 2.33
CA GLY A 230 -18.40 -14.36 1.06
C GLY A 230 -17.10 -13.55 1.15
N ALA A 231 -16.61 -13.22 2.35
CA ALA A 231 -15.42 -12.43 2.61
C ALA A 231 -15.45 -11.00 2.01
N LEU A 232 -16.02 -10.81 0.81
CA LEU A 232 -16.13 -9.53 0.09
C LEU A 232 -14.75 -8.87 -0.13
N PHE A 233 -13.91 -9.55 -0.90
CA PHE A 233 -12.55 -9.11 -1.19
C PHE A 233 -12.52 -7.94 -2.17
N SER A 234 -11.67 -6.95 -1.91
CA SER A 234 -11.39 -5.83 -2.82
C SER A 234 -9.89 -5.48 -2.81
N THR A 235 -9.41 -4.92 -3.92
CA THR A 235 -8.01 -4.51 -4.08
C THR A 235 -7.88 -3.26 -4.94
N GLY A 236 -6.79 -2.53 -4.77
CA GLY A 236 -6.44 -1.33 -5.51
C GLY A 236 -5.05 -0.86 -5.14
N ASP A 237 -4.72 0.41 -5.49
CA ASP A 237 -3.48 1.01 -5.05
C ASP A 237 -2.25 0.18 -5.45
N ALA A 238 -2.03 0.08 -6.76
CA ALA A 238 -0.94 -0.71 -7.30
C ALA A 238 0.36 0.09 -7.33
N HIS A 239 1.44 -0.52 -6.85
CA HIS A 239 2.79 0.05 -6.91
C HIS A 239 3.66 -0.75 -7.88
N PHE A 240 4.47 -0.06 -8.70
CA PHE A 240 5.47 -0.72 -9.53
C PHE A 240 6.66 -1.21 -8.70
N THR A 241 7.05 -0.44 -7.71
CA THR A 241 8.07 -0.77 -6.71
C THR A 241 7.96 0.19 -5.51
N GLN A 242 8.49 -0.25 -4.38
CA GLN A 242 8.50 0.51 -3.13
C GLN A 242 9.67 0.03 -2.26
N GLY A 243 10.25 0.91 -1.46
CA GLY A 243 11.13 0.56 -0.35
C GLY A 243 10.32 0.14 0.89
N ASP A 244 10.88 -0.70 1.76
CA ASP A 244 10.24 -1.03 3.04
C ASP A 244 10.08 0.23 3.90
N GLY A 245 8.82 0.61 4.16
CA GLY A 245 8.47 1.79 4.94
C GLY A 245 7.71 2.88 4.18
N GLU A 246 7.76 2.88 2.84
CA GLU A 246 7.00 3.85 2.01
C GLU A 246 7.08 5.30 2.54
N VAL A 247 8.28 5.72 2.86
CA VAL A 247 8.56 6.80 3.81
C VAL A 247 8.05 8.19 3.38
N CYS A 248 7.82 8.44 2.09
CA CYS A 248 7.21 9.70 1.63
C CYS A 248 5.69 9.62 1.43
N VAL A 249 5.05 8.49 1.79
CA VAL A 249 3.62 8.16 1.63
C VAL A 249 3.23 7.65 0.23
N MET A 250 4.19 7.44 -0.64
CA MET A 250 3.97 6.88 -1.98
C MET A 250 5.12 5.96 -2.38
N GLY A 251 4.77 4.83 -3.02
CA GLY A 251 5.67 4.05 -3.84
C GLY A 251 5.84 4.67 -5.22
N VAL A 252 6.08 3.86 -6.24
CA VAL A 252 5.82 4.23 -7.63
C VAL A 252 4.37 3.83 -7.93
N GLU A 253 3.48 4.78 -7.71
CA GLU A 253 2.03 4.65 -7.86
C GLU A 253 1.64 4.43 -9.31
N MET A 254 0.70 3.53 -9.56
CA MET A 254 0.23 3.24 -10.93
C MET A 254 -1.16 2.60 -10.95
N SER A 255 -1.80 2.65 -12.10
CA SER A 255 -2.90 1.75 -12.42
C SER A 255 -2.37 0.38 -12.83
N ALA A 256 -3.13 -0.69 -12.60
CA ALA A 256 -2.70 -2.05 -12.94
C ALA A 256 -3.84 -2.97 -13.37
N THR A 257 -3.46 -4.13 -13.91
CA THR A 257 -4.34 -5.29 -14.08
C THR A 257 -3.80 -6.42 -13.22
N VAL A 258 -4.55 -6.87 -12.21
CA VAL A 258 -4.16 -7.96 -11.32
C VAL A 258 -4.97 -9.22 -11.61
N SER A 259 -4.30 -10.37 -11.64
CA SER A 259 -4.91 -11.70 -11.74
C SER A 259 -4.77 -12.43 -10.42
N LEU A 260 -5.87 -12.95 -9.91
CA LEU A 260 -5.99 -13.52 -8.58
C LEU A 260 -6.63 -14.90 -8.61
N ARG A 261 -6.34 -15.71 -7.59
CA ARG A 261 -7.05 -16.94 -7.28
C ARG A 261 -7.34 -17.00 -5.79
N PHE A 262 -8.53 -17.47 -5.43
CA PHE A 262 -8.97 -17.56 -4.04
C PHE A 262 -9.08 -19.00 -3.58
N LYS A 263 -8.71 -19.23 -2.29
CA LYS A 263 -8.95 -20.47 -1.60
C LYS A 263 -9.50 -20.19 -0.20
N VAL A 264 -10.54 -20.92 0.20
CA VAL A 264 -11.12 -20.82 1.54
C VAL A 264 -10.56 -21.93 2.41
N ILE A 265 -9.91 -21.57 3.51
CA ILE A 265 -9.41 -22.50 4.52
C ILE A 265 -10.40 -22.46 5.69
N LYS A 266 -11.26 -23.47 5.72
CA LYS A 266 -12.40 -23.52 6.62
C LYS A 266 -11.97 -23.48 8.09
N ASP A 267 -12.64 -22.60 8.84
CA ASP A 267 -12.52 -22.43 10.30
C ASP A 267 -11.10 -22.12 10.82
N ALA A 268 -10.17 -21.82 9.90
CA ALA A 268 -8.75 -21.67 10.26
C ALA A 268 -8.46 -20.42 11.08
N ALA A 269 -9.13 -19.30 10.79
CA ALA A 269 -8.93 -18.07 11.55
C ALA A 269 -9.41 -18.25 13.00
N ARG A 270 -10.57 -18.88 13.21
CA ARG A 270 -11.11 -19.18 14.55
C ARG A 270 -10.25 -20.19 15.28
N LYS A 271 -9.95 -21.32 14.63
CA LYS A 271 -9.20 -22.43 15.25
C LYS A 271 -7.80 -22.03 15.70
N HIS A 272 -7.14 -21.17 14.95
CA HIS A 272 -5.75 -20.77 15.21
C HIS A 272 -5.62 -19.33 15.74
N ASN A 273 -6.74 -18.71 16.11
CA ASN A 273 -6.79 -17.32 16.59
C ASN A 273 -6.03 -16.33 15.68
N ILE A 274 -6.29 -16.42 14.36
CA ILE A 274 -5.64 -15.56 13.38
C ILE A 274 -6.49 -14.29 13.27
N VAL A 275 -5.99 -13.21 13.85
CA VAL A 275 -6.67 -11.89 13.85
C VAL A 275 -6.03 -10.88 12.90
N TRP A 276 -4.77 -11.11 12.49
CA TRP A 276 -4.00 -10.24 11.61
C TRP A 276 -3.74 -10.91 10.27
N PRO A 277 -3.62 -10.14 9.17
CA PRO A 277 -3.15 -10.66 7.89
C PRO A 277 -1.81 -11.39 8.03
N ARG A 278 -1.64 -12.45 7.24
CA ARG A 278 -0.39 -13.19 7.08
C ARG A 278 -0.07 -13.30 5.60
N PHE A 279 1.17 -13.48 5.25
CA PHE A 279 1.55 -13.72 3.86
C PHE A 279 2.69 -14.72 3.76
N SER A 280 2.79 -15.32 2.60
CA SER A 280 3.87 -16.25 2.25
C SER A 280 4.16 -16.21 0.76
N ARG A 281 5.33 -16.69 0.39
CA ARG A 281 5.66 -16.97 -1.01
C ARG A 281 6.75 -18.03 -1.09
N ASP A 282 6.81 -18.70 -2.22
CA ASP A 282 7.88 -19.61 -2.59
C ASP A 282 8.83 -18.88 -3.55
N GLY A 283 10.11 -18.68 -3.15
CA GLY A 283 11.12 -17.98 -3.94
C GLY A 283 11.24 -16.47 -3.68
N TYR A 284 11.98 -15.77 -4.53
CA TYR A 284 12.20 -14.32 -4.41
C TYR A 284 10.95 -13.53 -4.82
N TYR A 285 10.70 -12.40 -4.14
CA TYR A 285 9.55 -11.54 -4.45
C TYR A 285 9.77 -10.63 -5.68
N ALA A 286 11.01 -10.47 -6.10
CA ALA A 286 11.46 -9.72 -7.27
C ALA A 286 12.64 -10.45 -7.91
N SER A 287 13.38 -9.83 -8.84
CA SER A 287 14.65 -10.39 -9.29
C SER A 287 15.59 -10.58 -8.11
N PRO A 288 16.46 -11.61 -8.11
CA PRO A 288 17.38 -11.87 -7.00
C PRO A 288 18.21 -10.65 -6.61
N GLU A 289 18.62 -9.85 -7.58
CA GLU A 289 19.44 -8.66 -7.38
C GLU A 289 18.67 -7.56 -6.65
N TRP A 290 17.35 -7.48 -6.82
CA TRP A 290 16.49 -6.52 -6.15
C TRP A 290 16.01 -7.01 -4.79
N ALA A 291 15.66 -8.28 -4.70
CA ALA A 291 15.22 -8.90 -3.45
C ALA A 291 16.35 -9.04 -2.42
N VAL A 292 17.58 -9.29 -2.92
CA VAL A 292 18.81 -9.38 -2.13
C VAL A 292 19.91 -8.71 -2.95
N PRO A 293 20.07 -7.39 -2.85
CA PRO A 293 21.03 -6.66 -3.68
C PRO A 293 22.46 -7.12 -3.45
N LYS A 294 23.21 -7.33 -4.53
CA LYS A 294 24.63 -7.70 -4.49
C LYS A 294 25.49 -6.57 -3.92
N ARG A 295 25.13 -5.34 -4.25
CA ARG A 295 25.78 -4.14 -3.77
C ARG A 295 24.75 -3.25 -3.11
N PHE A 296 25.06 -2.84 -1.93
CA PHE A 296 24.25 -1.87 -1.19
C PHE A 296 25.14 -0.98 -0.34
N ILE A 297 24.63 0.19 -0.03
CA ILE A 297 25.14 1.03 1.04
C ILE A 297 24.02 1.22 2.05
N ALA A 298 24.37 1.31 3.31
CA ALA A 298 23.39 1.54 4.36
C ALA A 298 23.84 2.65 5.30
N THR A 299 22.91 3.43 5.76
CA THR A 299 23.07 4.33 6.89
C THR A 299 22.35 3.77 8.11
N THR A 300 22.76 4.16 9.29
CA THR A 300 22.17 3.70 10.54
C THR A 300 21.67 4.87 11.37
N GLY A 301 20.67 4.62 12.20
CA GLY A 301 20.16 5.55 13.18
C GLY A 301 19.94 4.87 14.52
N MET A 302 20.09 5.66 15.56
CA MET A 302 19.84 5.31 16.95
C MET A 302 18.89 6.36 17.55
N PRO A 303 18.22 6.08 18.69
CA PRO A 303 17.27 7.03 19.30
C PRO A 303 18.02 8.15 20.06
N ILE A 304 18.75 8.96 19.31
CA ILE A 304 19.52 10.11 19.82
C ILE A 304 18.95 11.38 19.16
N THR A 305 18.54 12.32 19.98
CA THR A 305 18.01 13.60 19.50
C THR A 305 19.11 14.49 18.89
N PRO A 306 18.79 15.51 18.07
CA PRO A 306 19.79 16.40 17.47
C PRO A 306 20.69 17.13 18.46
N ASP A 307 20.24 17.34 19.70
CA ASP A 307 21.03 17.93 20.79
C ASP A 307 21.86 16.89 21.57
N GLY A 308 21.94 15.64 21.08
CA GLY A 308 22.79 14.58 21.61
C GLY A 308 22.26 13.85 22.84
N LYS A 309 20.97 13.96 23.13
CA LYS A 309 20.32 13.24 24.25
C LYS A 309 19.77 11.89 23.78
N ASN A 310 19.86 10.87 24.62
CA ASN A 310 19.16 9.63 24.39
C ASN A 310 17.65 9.80 24.62
N ASP A 311 16.87 9.39 23.65
CA ASP A 311 15.43 9.16 23.76
C ASP A 311 15.17 7.64 23.72
N GLY A 312 15.68 6.96 24.74
CA GLY A 312 15.87 5.52 24.83
C GLY A 312 14.66 4.70 24.38
N GLU A 313 14.93 3.60 23.68
CA GLU A 313 13.94 2.66 23.14
C GLU A 313 12.97 3.27 22.09
N ASN A 314 13.22 4.50 21.60
CA ASN A 314 12.39 5.13 20.57
C ASN A 314 12.79 4.64 19.16
N LEU A 315 12.15 3.57 18.70
CA LEU A 315 12.38 2.99 17.38
C LEU A 315 12.06 3.96 16.24
N THR A 316 11.05 4.81 16.43
CA THR A 316 10.66 5.82 15.44
C THR A 316 11.77 6.84 15.22
N LEU A 317 12.40 7.33 16.29
CA LEU A 317 13.53 8.25 16.19
C LEU A 317 14.75 7.59 15.55
N ALA A 318 15.03 6.33 15.90
CA ALA A 318 16.11 5.57 15.25
C ALA A 318 15.90 5.44 13.74
N ALA A 319 14.69 5.14 13.30
CA ALA A 319 14.34 5.06 11.88
C ALA A 319 14.46 6.42 11.18
N ARG A 320 13.99 7.50 11.81
CA ARG A 320 14.14 8.88 11.29
C ARG A 320 15.60 9.26 11.10
N ASN A 321 16.45 8.97 12.06
CA ASN A 321 17.90 9.27 11.98
C ASN A 321 18.58 8.46 10.85
N ALA A 322 18.27 7.17 10.72
CA ALA A 322 18.79 6.35 9.63
C ALA A 322 18.40 6.94 8.26
N LEU A 323 17.16 7.37 8.10
CA LEU A 323 16.62 7.93 6.87
C LEU A 323 17.21 9.30 6.54
N LEU A 324 17.36 10.18 7.53
CA LEU A 324 17.99 11.50 7.34
C LEU A 324 19.43 11.38 6.86
N HIS A 325 20.21 10.47 7.44
CA HIS A 325 21.57 10.18 6.97
C HIS A 325 21.60 9.59 5.56
N MET A 326 20.59 8.79 5.17
CA MET A 326 20.48 8.30 3.80
C MET A 326 20.18 9.44 2.82
N ILE A 327 19.32 10.37 3.19
CA ILE A 327 19.04 11.56 2.37
C ILE A 327 20.32 12.39 2.19
N GLU A 328 21.11 12.60 3.25
CA GLU A 328 22.40 13.30 3.15
C GLU A 328 23.35 12.59 2.20
N LEU A 329 23.52 11.27 2.35
CA LEU A 329 24.35 10.45 1.45
C LEU A 329 23.89 10.56 -0.01
N LEU A 330 22.60 10.58 -0.26
CA LEU A 330 22.04 10.71 -1.62
C LEU A 330 22.26 12.13 -2.18
N THR A 331 22.23 13.16 -1.34
CA THR A 331 22.56 14.53 -1.78
C THR A 331 24.05 14.68 -2.11
N GLU A 332 24.95 14.00 -1.43
CA GLU A 332 26.37 13.93 -1.80
C GLU A 332 26.58 13.28 -3.18
N ARG A 333 25.63 12.47 -3.64
CA ARG A 333 25.61 11.87 -4.99
C ARG A 333 24.92 12.74 -6.04
N GLY A 334 24.58 14.00 -5.71
CA GLY A 334 24.04 15.00 -6.63
C GLY A 334 22.51 15.01 -6.77
N LEU A 335 21.77 14.32 -5.91
CA LEU A 335 20.32 14.43 -5.83
C LEU A 335 19.92 15.67 -5.00
N THR A 336 18.77 16.29 -5.32
CA THR A 336 18.16 17.23 -4.36
C THR A 336 17.63 16.49 -3.15
N ARG A 337 17.32 17.18 -2.06
CA ARG A 337 16.77 16.58 -0.86
C ARG A 337 15.42 15.90 -1.12
N GLU A 338 14.60 16.52 -1.95
CA GLU A 338 13.28 16.00 -2.36
C GLU A 338 13.45 14.75 -3.22
N GLN A 339 14.35 14.76 -4.20
CA GLN A 339 14.68 13.57 -5.01
C GLN A 339 15.21 12.43 -4.13
N ALA A 340 16.10 12.75 -3.19
CA ALA A 340 16.64 11.78 -2.24
C ALA A 340 15.52 11.16 -1.37
N TYR A 341 14.58 11.96 -0.91
CA TYR A 341 13.44 11.45 -0.11
C TYR A 341 12.50 10.57 -0.95
N ILE A 342 12.23 10.93 -2.20
CA ILE A 342 11.51 10.05 -3.13
C ILE A 342 12.26 8.72 -3.32
N ILE A 343 13.59 8.74 -3.56
CA ILE A 343 14.38 7.50 -3.70
C ILE A 343 14.33 6.67 -2.42
N CYS A 344 14.35 7.30 -1.25
CA CYS A 344 14.16 6.58 0.01
C CYS A 344 12.80 5.85 0.06
N SER A 345 11.75 6.44 -0.45
CA SER A 345 10.41 5.84 -0.45
C SER A 345 10.26 4.68 -1.45
N VAL A 346 10.85 4.81 -2.64
CA VAL A 346 10.64 3.83 -3.72
C VAL A 346 11.68 2.71 -3.77
N ALA A 347 12.82 2.86 -3.06
CA ALA A 347 13.95 1.92 -3.20
C ALA A 347 14.70 1.57 -1.92
N VAL A 348 14.67 2.39 -0.87
CA VAL A 348 15.43 2.14 0.37
C VAL A 348 14.58 1.32 1.33
N ASP A 349 15.21 0.29 1.91
CA ASP A 349 14.57 -0.55 2.92
C ASP A 349 14.94 -0.11 4.34
N LEU A 350 13.96 0.22 5.16
CA LEU A 350 14.15 0.36 6.60
C LEU A 350 14.18 -1.03 7.25
N LYS A 351 15.27 -1.35 7.91
CA LYS A 351 15.49 -2.64 8.59
C LYS A 351 15.82 -2.43 10.06
N ILE A 352 15.13 -3.15 10.92
CA ILE A 352 15.41 -3.17 12.36
C ILE A 352 16.63 -4.06 12.58
N GLY A 353 17.74 -3.47 13.06
CA GLY A 353 18.93 -4.21 13.43
C GLY A 353 18.79 -4.90 14.78
N ASN A 354 18.38 -4.15 15.80
CA ASN A 354 18.01 -4.68 17.11
C ASN A 354 16.97 -3.79 17.81
N VAL A 355 16.26 -4.38 18.78
CA VAL A 355 15.32 -3.72 19.68
C VAL A 355 15.51 -4.18 21.13
N VAL A 356 16.74 -4.53 21.49
CA VAL A 356 17.08 -5.14 22.78
C VAL A 356 18.29 -4.49 23.46
N ASP A 357 19.14 -3.78 22.73
CA ASP A 357 20.37 -3.21 23.25
C ASP A 357 20.12 -1.80 23.81
N VAL A 358 19.51 -1.77 24.97
CA VAL A 358 19.19 -0.51 25.67
C VAL A 358 20.45 0.31 25.99
N PRO A 359 20.39 1.65 25.91
CA PRO A 359 19.23 2.45 25.56
C PRO A 359 19.03 2.65 24.06
N ASN A 360 19.89 2.12 23.18
CA ASN A 360 19.93 2.46 21.77
C ASN A 360 19.53 1.29 20.87
N TYR A 361 18.28 1.34 20.37
CA TYR A 361 17.87 0.51 19.24
C TYR A 361 18.56 0.94 17.96
N VAL A 362 18.77 0.03 17.02
CA VAL A 362 19.42 0.32 15.74
C VAL A 362 18.49 0.03 14.59
N VAL A 363 18.31 1.02 13.72
CA VAL A 363 17.64 0.89 12.43
C VAL A 363 18.64 1.19 11.33
N SER A 364 18.59 0.44 10.23
CA SER A 364 19.35 0.68 9.00
C SER A 364 18.41 1.11 7.89
N ALA A 365 18.82 2.11 7.11
CA ALA A 365 18.25 2.44 5.80
C ALA A 365 19.18 1.85 4.74
N VAL A 366 18.71 0.86 3.99
CA VAL A 366 19.52 0.06 3.05
C VAL A 366 19.17 0.42 1.62
N LEU A 367 20.13 0.99 0.90
CA LEU A 367 19.98 1.42 -0.49
C LEU A 367 20.64 0.40 -1.43
N PRO A 368 19.90 -0.25 -2.33
CA PRO A 368 20.47 -1.02 -3.42
C PRO A 368 21.27 -0.11 -4.37
N GLU A 369 22.57 -0.38 -4.59
CA GLU A 369 23.37 0.45 -5.49
C GLU A 369 23.13 0.13 -6.97
N ASP A 370 22.50 -0.98 -7.26
CA ASP A 370 22.21 -1.42 -8.65
C ASP A 370 21.08 -0.57 -9.32
N ILE A 371 20.43 0.34 -8.59
CA ILE A 371 19.50 1.31 -9.17
C ILE A 371 20.19 2.45 -9.92
N PHE A 372 21.46 2.72 -9.63
CA PHE A 372 22.24 3.78 -10.30
C PHE A 372 22.84 3.26 -11.61
N GLN A 373 22.79 4.11 -12.66
CA GLN A 373 23.31 3.85 -14.00
C GLN A 373 24.65 4.51 -14.23
#